data_d8b7c10ab7bcf5c73ab2837c946dd252
#
_entry.id   d8b7c10ab7bcf5c73ab2837c946dd252
#
_cell.length_a   1.000
_cell.length_b   1.000
_cell.length_c   1.000
_cell.angle_alpha   90.00
_cell.angle_beta   90.00
_cell.angle_gamma   90.00
#
_symmetry.space_group_name_H-M   'P 1'
#
loop_
_entity.id
_entity.type
_entity.pdbx_description
1 polymer ?
#
loop_
_entity_poly.entity_id
_entity_poly.type
_entity_poly.pdbx_seq_one_letter_code
_entity_poly.pdbx_strand_id
1 'polypeptide(L)'
;MKAVRFHEHGDVSVLKYEDAPEPAAAAGRAIVRVRACALNHLDLWERRGLDRVKLPLPHISGSDIAGDVIDPGASGLAAGARVMLQPGLRCGRCRACAEGRDNQCVRYDVLGLNSDGGYAELVSVPAENLIPIPDRIDFVSAAAFPLTFLTAWHMLVTRAGVREGDVVLVLAGGSGVGQAAIQLARHFGARVFATSAPEKADRTRALGAEAVFDHYAADFAKEIKRATDGHGADVVIEHVGEATWERSVRALAFGGRLVTCGATTGFAATLDLRHLFARQLSLLGSYMGRFSELSEAAPLLFDGRVKPVIDKAFPLSEAAEAQRRLEQKGQFGKIVLEVAGT
;
A
#
# COMPACT_ATOMS: atom_id res chain seq x y z
N MET A 1 -17.96 -10.05 18.87
CA MET A 1 -17.08 -10.54 17.81
C MET A 1 -15.66 -10.75 18.30
N LYS A 2 -14.86 -11.61 17.67
CA LYS A 2 -13.42 -11.68 17.93
C LYS A 2 -12.68 -10.58 17.17
N ALA A 3 -11.66 -10.00 17.81
CA ALA A 3 -10.79 -8.99 17.23
C ALA A 3 -9.37 -9.06 17.83
N VAL A 4 -8.39 -8.54 17.09
CA VAL A 4 -7.07 -8.26 17.64
C VAL A 4 -6.99 -6.77 17.96
N ARG A 5 -6.80 -6.44 19.25
CA ARG A 5 -6.75 -5.07 19.76
C ARG A 5 -5.47 -4.82 20.55
N PHE A 6 -5.14 -3.54 20.67
CA PHE A 6 -4.19 -3.08 21.68
C PHE A 6 -4.80 -1.96 22.53
N HIS A 7 -4.49 -1.99 23.81
CA HIS A 7 -5.03 -1.06 24.83
C HIS A 7 -4.02 0.03 25.18
N GLU A 8 -2.79 -0.14 24.77
CA GLU A 8 -1.66 0.79 24.93
C GLU A 8 -0.69 0.62 23.78
N HIS A 9 0.11 1.63 23.49
CA HIS A 9 1.17 1.54 22.49
C HIS A 9 2.35 0.74 23.03
N GLY A 10 3.00 -0.01 22.14
CA GLY A 10 4.14 -0.84 22.55
C GLY A 10 4.69 -1.75 21.46
N ASP A 11 5.40 -2.76 21.88
CA ASP A 11 5.89 -3.84 21.02
C ASP A 11 4.75 -4.81 20.66
N VAL A 12 5.07 -5.88 19.94
CA VAL A 12 4.08 -6.83 19.44
C VAL A 12 3.29 -7.56 20.55
N SER A 13 3.76 -7.54 21.80
CA SER A 13 3.09 -8.20 22.93
C SER A 13 1.81 -7.51 23.41
N VAL A 14 1.62 -6.24 23.03
CA VAL A 14 0.40 -5.47 23.38
C VAL A 14 -0.82 -5.92 22.56
N LEU A 15 -0.63 -6.66 21.46
CA LEU A 15 -1.72 -7.19 20.66
C LEU A 15 -2.45 -8.31 21.41
N LYS A 16 -3.77 -8.17 21.56
CA LYS A 16 -4.64 -9.12 22.25
C LYS A 16 -5.73 -9.63 21.31
N TYR A 17 -5.78 -10.94 21.10
CA TYR A 17 -6.93 -11.59 20.44
C TYR A 17 -8.02 -11.84 21.49
N GLU A 18 -9.10 -11.07 21.43
CA GLU A 18 -10.10 -11.03 22.48
C GLU A 18 -11.51 -10.76 21.95
N ASP A 19 -12.50 -10.78 22.83
CA ASP A 19 -13.86 -10.38 22.51
C ASP A 19 -13.95 -8.85 22.44
N ALA A 20 -14.58 -8.32 21.41
CA ALA A 20 -14.84 -6.92 21.18
C ALA A 20 -16.33 -6.70 20.88
N PRO A 21 -16.88 -5.51 21.17
CA PRO A 21 -18.23 -5.16 20.73
C PRO A 21 -18.35 -5.28 19.20
N GLU A 22 -19.50 -5.73 18.72
CA GLU A 22 -19.81 -5.68 17.30
C GLU A 22 -20.06 -4.24 16.86
N PRO A 23 -19.69 -3.88 15.62
CA PRO A 23 -19.97 -2.55 15.10
C PRO A 23 -21.48 -2.34 14.97
N ALA A 24 -21.99 -1.23 15.48
CA ALA A 24 -23.40 -0.86 15.34
C ALA A 24 -23.72 -0.41 13.91
N ALA A 25 -24.94 -0.73 13.45
CA ALA A 25 -25.47 -0.18 12.22
C ALA A 25 -25.57 1.36 12.33
N ALA A 26 -25.15 2.07 11.30
CA ALA A 26 -25.20 3.53 11.25
C ALA A 26 -25.55 4.03 9.85
N ALA A 27 -26.24 5.16 9.77
CA ALA A 27 -26.65 5.75 8.51
C ALA A 27 -25.45 6.00 7.58
N GLY A 28 -25.57 5.57 6.32
CA GLY A 28 -24.51 5.70 5.31
C GLY A 28 -23.35 4.73 5.45
N ARG A 29 -23.39 3.79 6.41
CA ARG A 29 -22.36 2.78 6.63
C ARG A 29 -22.88 1.40 6.29
N ALA A 30 -21.98 0.54 5.85
CA ALA A 30 -22.18 -0.88 5.65
C ALA A 30 -21.44 -1.66 6.73
N ILE A 31 -21.90 -2.90 7.00
CA ILE A 31 -21.18 -3.86 7.84
C ILE A 31 -20.69 -4.97 6.94
N VAL A 32 -19.40 -5.26 7.03
CA VAL A 32 -18.72 -6.32 6.27
C VAL A 32 -18.19 -7.37 7.22
N ARG A 33 -18.50 -8.63 6.96
CA ARG A 33 -17.81 -9.78 7.57
C ARG A 33 -16.45 -9.91 6.93
N VAL A 34 -15.40 -9.67 7.69
CA VAL A 34 -14.03 -9.76 7.21
C VAL A 34 -13.68 -11.22 6.96
N ARG A 35 -13.16 -11.52 5.78
CA ARG A 35 -12.61 -12.83 5.41
C ARG A 35 -11.10 -12.80 5.36
N ALA A 36 -10.54 -11.66 4.96
CA ALA A 36 -9.10 -11.44 4.94
C ALA A 36 -8.77 -9.96 5.19
N CYS A 37 -7.67 -9.72 5.90
CA CYS A 37 -7.10 -8.39 6.10
C CYS A 37 -5.59 -8.43 5.92
N ALA A 38 -5.04 -7.61 5.00
CA ALA A 38 -3.62 -7.62 4.72
C ALA A 38 -2.86 -6.53 5.49
N LEU A 39 -1.68 -6.90 6.01
CA LEU A 39 -0.84 -6.02 6.81
C LEU A 39 -0.19 -4.90 5.99
N ASN A 40 -0.01 -3.77 6.64
CA ASN A 40 0.76 -2.63 6.16
C ASN A 40 1.76 -2.13 7.23
N HIS A 41 2.77 -1.38 6.83
CA HIS A 41 3.68 -0.74 7.79
C HIS A 41 2.95 0.25 8.71
N LEU A 42 1.79 0.77 8.27
CA LEU A 42 0.92 1.62 9.08
C LEU A 42 0.51 0.92 10.37
N ASP A 43 0.13 -0.36 10.32
CA ASP A 43 -0.28 -1.16 11.48
C ASP A 43 0.83 -1.24 12.56
N LEU A 44 2.11 -1.29 12.12
CA LEU A 44 3.24 -1.26 13.03
C LEU A 44 3.42 0.10 13.69
N TRP A 45 3.21 1.18 12.94
CA TRP A 45 3.32 2.54 13.45
C TRP A 45 2.18 2.87 14.41
N GLU A 46 0.94 2.47 14.07
CA GLU A 46 -0.23 2.61 14.94
C GLU A 46 0.03 1.94 16.30
N ARG A 47 0.45 0.69 16.27
CA ARG A 47 0.74 -0.06 17.49
C ARG A 47 1.87 0.57 18.33
N ARG A 48 2.94 1.05 17.69
CA ARG A 48 4.08 1.69 18.37
C ARG A 48 3.78 3.09 18.88
N GLY A 49 2.76 3.73 18.34
CA GLY A 49 2.41 5.12 18.55
C GLY A 49 2.97 6.03 17.45
N LEU A 50 2.15 6.97 17.03
CA LEU A 50 2.47 7.99 16.03
C LEU A 50 2.63 9.34 16.73
N ASP A 51 3.76 10.02 16.59
CA ASP A 51 4.12 11.24 17.34
C ASP A 51 3.05 12.35 17.32
N ARG A 52 2.18 12.39 16.32
CA ARG A 52 1.20 13.47 16.12
C ARG A 52 -0.24 13.00 16.00
N VAL A 53 -0.49 11.69 16.16
CA VAL A 53 -1.81 11.08 16.04
C VAL A 53 -2.15 10.40 17.35
N LYS A 54 -3.24 10.82 17.98
CA LYS A 54 -3.79 10.13 19.17
C LYS A 54 -4.85 9.15 18.70
N LEU A 55 -4.50 7.87 18.67
CA LEU A 55 -5.46 6.83 18.36
C LEU A 55 -6.46 6.62 19.49
N PRO A 56 -7.74 6.36 19.18
CA PRO A 56 -8.67 5.87 20.19
C PRO A 56 -8.22 4.49 20.67
N LEU A 57 -8.18 4.27 21.99
CA LEU A 57 -7.83 3.00 22.61
C LEU A 57 -9.02 2.45 23.40
N PRO A 58 -9.30 1.13 23.41
CA PRO A 58 -8.57 0.09 22.64
C PRO A 58 -8.79 0.25 21.14
N HIS A 59 -7.78 -0.13 20.32
CA HIS A 59 -7.75 0.09 18.88
C HIS A 59 -7.66 -1.22 18.10
N ILE A 60 -8.35 -1.26 16.95
CA ILE A 60 -8.31 -2.35 15.97
C ILE A 60 -7.68 -1.82 14.68
N SER A 61 -6.47 -2.29 14.34
CA SER A 61 -5.78 -1.92 13.09
C SER A 61 -6.34 -2.66 11.87
N GLY A 62 -5.80 -2.34 10.70
CA GLY A 62 -6.02 -3.05 9.45
C GLY A 62 -6.84 -2.28 8.41
N SER A 63 -6.15 -1.83 7.36
CA SER A 63 -6.72 -0.98 6.30
C SER A 63 -7.15 -1.75 5.05
N ASP A 64 -6.52 -2.88 4.79
CA ASP A 64 -6.66 -3.68 3.56
C ASP A 64 -7.59 -4.86 3.81
N ILE A 65 -8.86 -4.74 3.44
CA ILE A 65 -9.92 -5.67 3.85
C ILE A 65 -10.65 -6.25 2.65
N ALA A 66 -10.97 -7.54 2.71
CA ALA A 66 -11.93 -8.19 1.83
C ALA A 66 -12.88 -9.08 2.62
N GLY A 67 -14.13 -9.20 2.17
CA GLY A 67 -15.13 -9.98 2.89
C GLY A 67 -16.51 -9.97 2.24
N ASP A 68 -17.50 -10.41 3.02
CA ASP A 68 -18.89 -10.49 2.61
C ASP A 68 -19.71 -9.36 3.26
N VAL A 69 -20.57 -8.73 2.50
CA VAL A 69 -21.49 -7.70 2.99
C VAL A 69 -22.56 -8.35 3.88
N ILE A 70 -22.66 -7.90 5.12
CA ILE A 70 -23.72 -8.31 6.07
C ILE A 70 -24.88 -7.32 6.03
N ASP A 71 -24.55 -6.04 6.19
CA ASP A 71 -25.51 -4.93 6.02
C ASP A 71 -24.97 -4.02 4.91
N PRO A 72 -25.66 -3.91 3.79
CA PRO A 72 -25.20 -3.10 2.66
C PRO A 72 -25.30 -1.58 2.89
N GLY A 73 -26.00 -1.13 3.93
CA GLY A 73 -26.29 0.29 4.12
C GLY A 73 -26.85 0.93 2.86
N ALA A 74 -26.24 2.04 2.41
CA ALA A 74 -26.63 2.77 1.21
C ALA A 74 -25.78 2.39 -0.04
N SER A 75 -25.08 1.25 -0.06
CA SER A 75 -24.19 0.89 -1.17
C SER A 75 -24.90 0.44 -2.46
N GLY A 76 -26.15 0.03 -2.37
CA GLY A 76 -26.88 -0.60 -3.47
C GLY A 76 -26.51 -2.07 -3.73
N LEU A 77 -25.61 -2.65 -2.94
CA LEU A 77 -25.23 -4.06 -3.04
C LEU A 77 -26.23 -4.95 -2.27
N ALA A 78 -26.25 -6.23 -2.57
CA ALA A 78 -27.01 -7.21 -1.80
C ALA A 78 -26.20 -7.69 -0.58
N ALA A 79 -26.89 -8.12 0.48
CA ALA A 79 -26.27 -8.91 1.54
C ALA A 79 -25.68 -10.20 0.94
N GLY A 80 -24.50 -10.61 1.41
CA GLY A 80 -23.73 -11.70 0.84
C GLY A 80 -22.83 -11.30 -0.35
N ALA A 81 -22.92 -10.06 -0.86
CA ALA A 81 -22.02 -9.60 -1.93
C ALA A 81 -20.55 -9.65 -1.44
N ARG A 82 -19.68 -10.17 -2.29
CA ARG A 82 -18.24 -10.24 -2.04
C ARG A 82 -17.58 -8.93 -2.41
N VAL A 83 -16.79 -8.35 -1.50
CA VAL A 83 -16.18 -7.04 -1.67
C VAL A 83 -14.73 -7.00 -1.22
N MET A 84 -13.95 -6.10 -1.80
CA MET A 84 -12.78 -5.50 -1.20
C MET A 84 -13.07 -4.05 -0.84
N LEU A 85 -12.32 -3.46 0.08
CA LEU A 85 -12.60 -2.12 0.58
C LEU A 85 -11.62 -1.09 0.04
N GLN A 86 -12.14 0.08 -0.37
CA GLN A 86 -11.33 1.28 -0.57
C GLN A 86 -10.83 1.76 0.80
N PRO A 87 -9.51 1.78 1.07
CA PRO A 87 -9.01 2.11 2.40
C PRO A 87 -9.06 3.61 2.74
N GLY A 88 -9.16 4.50 1.74
CA GLY A 88 -9.24 5.94 1.95
C GLY A 88 -10.60 6.39 2.45
N LEU A 89 -10.62 7.22 3.48
CA LEU A 89 -11.81 7.85 4.03
C LEU A 89 -11.80 9.35 3.72
N ARG A 90 -12.95 9.90 3.30
CA ARG A 90 -13.06 11.28 2.86
C ARG A 90 -14.34 11.95 3.37
N CYS A 91 -14.39 13.28 3.36
CA CYS A 91 -15.60 13.98 3.77
C CYS A 91 -16.65 14.17 2.64
N GLY A 92 -16.29 13.93 1.40
CA GLY A 92 -17.15 14.04 0.21
C GLY A 92 -17.55 15.47 -0.19
N ARG A 93 -17.27 16.53 0.61
CA ARG A 93 -17.82 17.88 0.42
C ARG A 93 -16.82 19.04 0.41
N CYS A 94 -15.56 18.83 0.76
CA CYS A 94 -14.56 19.90 0.69
C CYS A 94 -14.11 20.13 -0.75
N ARG A 95 -13.40 21.24 -1.01
CA ARG A 95 -12.90 21.59 -2.33
C ARG A 95 -12.10 20.45 -2.98
N ALA A 96 -11.21 19.81 -2.24
CA ALA A 96 -10.41 18.69 -2.77
C ALA A 96 -11.30 17.52 -3.22
N CYS A 97 -12.33 17.16 -2.41
CA CYS A 97 -13.29 16.11 -2.79
C CYS A 97 -14.11 16.50 -4.03
N ALA A 98 -14.59 17.75 -4.10
CA ALA A 98 -15.35 18.23 -5.25
C ALA A 98 -14.54 18.24 -6.54
N GLU A 99 -13.22 18.43 -6.45
CA GLU A 99 -12.29 18.40 -7.58
C GLU A 99 -11.74 16.99 -7.88
N GLY A 100 -12.21 15.93 -7.21
CA GLY A 100 -11.73 14.55 -7.38
C GLY A 100 -10.30 14.31 -6.86
N ARG A 101 -9.77 15.22 -6.01
CA ARG A 101 -8.48 15.11 -5.34
C ARG A 101 -8.67 14.73 -3.86
N ASP A 102 -9.52 13.76 -3.63
CA ASP A 102 -10.05 13.39 -2.32
C ASP A 102 -8.99 12.85 -1.36
N ASN A 103 -7.88 12.29 -1.85
CA ASN A 103 -6.70 11.99 -1.03
C ASN A 103 -6.02 13.24 -0.44
N GLN A 104 -6.43 14.44 -0.86
CA GLN A 104 -6.05 15.74 -0.27
C GLN A 104 -7.18 16.35 0.56
N CYS A 105 -8.19 15.55 0.93
CA CYS A 105 -9.31 15.98 1.76
C CYS A 105 -8.82 16.52 3.11
N VAL A 106 -9.38 17.64 3.58
CA VAL A 106 -9.03 18.23 4.88
C VAL A 106 -9.35 17.32 6.08
N ARG A 107 -10.16 16.29 5.86
CA ARG A 107 -10.52 15.24 6.82
C ARG A 107 -10.19 13.86 6.24
N TYR A 108 -9.10 13.78 5.46
CA TYR A 108 -8.66 12.49 4.93
C TYR A 108 -8.20 11.60 6.08
N ASP A 109 -8.61 10.35 5.99
CA ASP A 109 -8.20 9.31 6.93
C ASP A 109 -8.00 7.99 6.19
N VAL A 110 -7.44 7.01 6.87
CA VAL A 110 -7.27 5.65 6.37
C VAL A 110 -8.05 4.72 7.30
N LEU A 111 -8.80 3.81 6.73
CA LEU A 111 -9.54 2.79 7.48
C LEU A 111 -8.57 2.02 8.39
N GLY A 112 -8.93 1.89 9.67
CA GLY A 112 -8.06 1.28 10.67
C GLY A 112 -7.06 2.24 11.33
N LEU A 113 -6.96 3.53 10.91
CA LEU A 113 -6.06 4.51 11.56
C LEU A 113 -6.78 5.27 12.70
N ASN A 114 -7.82 6.06 12.41
CA ASN A 114 -8.60 6.74 13.43
C ASN A 114 -9.98 6.09 13.67
N SER A 115 -10.23 4.96 13.06
CA SER A 115 -11.41 4.12 13.20
C SER A 115 -11.00 2.67 13.30
N ASP A 116 -11.86 1.81 13.81
CA ASP A 116 -11.62 0.37 13.82
C ASP A 116 -11.44 -0.17 12.40
N GLY A 117 -10.47 -1.05 12.25
CA GLY A 117 -10.07 -1.69 11.00
C GLY A 117 -10.43 -3.18 10.92
N GLY A 118 -9.73 -3.87 10.03
CA GLY A 118 -10.03 -5.25 9.62
C GLY A 118 -9.41 -6.35 10.47
N TYR A 119 -8.73 -6.05 11.57
CA TYR A 119 -8.24 -7.10 12.47
C TYR A 119 -9.38 -7.59 13.38
N ALA A 120 -10.53 -7.86 12.80
CA ALA A 120 -11.75 -8.28 13.47
C ALA A 120 -12.65 -9.12 12.56
N GLU A 121 -13.64 -9.80 13.12
CA GLU A 121 -14.63 -10.57 12.35
C GLU A 121 -15.60 -9.67 11.57
N LEU A 122 -15.89 -8.48 12.08
CA LEU A 122 -16.79 -7.50 11.46
C LEU A 122 -16.15 -6.12 11.45
N VAL A 123 -16.39 -5.37 10.38
CA VAL A 123 -16.00 -3.97 10.27
C VAL A 123 -17.15 -3.13 9.74
N SER A 124 -17.33 -1.92 10.30
CA SER A 124 -18.26 -0.92 9.77
C SER A 124 -17.48 0.09 8.93
N VAL A 125 -17.93 0.34 7.69
CA VAL A 125 -17.27 1.22 6.72
C VAL A 125 -18.29 2.11 6.02
N PRO A 126 -17.91 3.29 5.48
CA PRO A 126 -18.82 4.01 4.60
C PRO A 126 -19.25 3.12 3.44
N ALA A 127 -20.53 3.12 3.12
CA ALA A 127 -21.09 2.23 2.09
C ALA A 127 -20.48 2.47 0.69
N GLU A 128 -19.99 3.68 0.42
CA GLU A 128 -19.28 4.02 -0.81
C GLU A 128 -17.91 3.35 -0.95
N ASN A 129 -17.31 2.86 0.15
CA ASN A 129 -16.00 2.21 0.14
C ASN A 129 -16.04 0.74 -0.34
N LEU A 130 -17.22 0.18 -0.57
CA LEU A 130 -17.38 -1.20 -1.03
C LEU A 130 -17.09 -1.31 -2.53
N ILE A 131 -16.15 -2.17 -2.91
CA ILE A 131 -15.83 -2.51 -4.30
C ILE A 131 -16.16 -3.99 -4.51
N PRO A 132 -17.20 -4.31 -5.30
CA PRO A 132 -17.53 -5.71 -5.60
C PRO A 132 -16.39 -6.45 -6.27
N ILE A 133 -16.16 -7.70 -5.88
CA ILE A 133 -15.15 -8.57 -6.49
C ILE A 133 -15.82 -9.77 -7.15
N PRO A 134 -15.32 -10.20 -8.34
CA PRO A 134 -15.80 -11.43 -8.99
C PRO A 134 -15.54 -12.68 -8.15
N ASP A 135 -16.36 -13.72 -8.30
CA ASP A 135 -16.23 -14.98 -7.56
C ASP A 135 -14.88 -15.66 -7.75
N ARG A 136 -14.24 -15.50 -8.91
CA ARG A 136 -12.92 -16.05 -9.23
C ARG A 136 -11.77 -15.44 -8.42
N ILE A 137 -11.98 -14.30 -7.77
CA ILE A 137 -10.96 -13.66 -6.94
C ILE A 137 -11.13 -14.13 -5.50
N ASP A 138 -10.12 -14.78 -4.93
CA ASP A 138 -10.13 -15.16 -3.53
C ASP A 138 -9.96 -13.95 -2.60
N PHE A 139 -10.42 -14.06 -1.35
CA PHE A 139 -10.38 -12.95 -0.40
C PHE A 139 -8.97 -12.55 0.03
N VAL A 140 -8.02 -13.49 0.05
CA VAL A 140 -6.61 -13.22 0.38
C VAL A 140 -5.99 -12.32 -0.69
N SER A 141 -6.19 -12.65 -1.96
CA SER A 141 -5.76 -11.82 -3.08
C SER A 141 -6.47 -10.46 -3.10
N ALA A 142 -7.78 -10.44 -2.83
CA ALA A 142 -8.58 -9.23 -2.80
C ALA A 142 -8.14 -8.28 -1.68
N ALA A 143 -7.84 -8.79 -0.48
CA ALA A 143 -7.33 -8.00 0.64
C ALA A 143 -5.90 -7.49 0.42
N ALA A 144 -5.06 -8.21 -0.31
CA ALA A 144 -3.67 -7.81 -0.55
C ALA A 144 -3.52 -6.70 -1.60
N PHE A 145 -4.59 -6.31 -2.28
CA PHE A 145 -4.55 -5.40 -3.41
C PHE A 145 -4.71 -3.91 -3.03
N PRO A 146 -5.71 -3.47 -2.22
CA PRO A 146 -6.18 -2.09 -2.22
C PRO A 146 -5.10 -1.06 -1.94
N LEU A 147 -4.49 -1.04 -0.76
CA LEU A 147 -3.57 0.02 -0.35
C LEU A 147 -2.32 0.07 -1.23
N THR A 148 -1.73 -1.08 -1.52
CA THR A 148 -0.45 -1.14 -2.23
C THR A 148 -0.57 -0.83 -3.71
N PHE A 149 -1.64 -1.32 -4.37
CA PHE A 149 -1.87 -1.02 -5.78
C PHE A 149 -2.42 0.39 -5.99
N LEU A 150 -3.29 0.88 -5.09
CA LEU A 150 -3.72 2.28 -5.08
C LEU A 150 -2.53 3.23 -4.94
N THR A 151 -1.65 2.98 -3.98
CA THR A 151 -0.46 3.80 -3.76
C THR A 151 0.46 3.77 -4.97
N ALA A 152 0.77 2.59 -5.49
CA ALA A 152 1.64 2.44 -6.66
C ALA A 152 1.03 3.07 -7.93
N TRP A 153 -0.29 2.93 -8.13
CA TRP A 153 -1.02 3.60 -9.21
C TRP A 153 -0.90 5.11 -9.11
N HIS A 154 -1.21 5.67 -7.94
CA HIS A 154 -1.11 7.12 -7.72
C HIS A 154 0.30 7.64 -7.97
N MET A 155 1.32 6.92 -7.49
CA MET A 155 2.72 7.29 -7.72
C MET A 155 3.08 7.28 -9.20
N LEU A 156 2.75 6.21 -9.93
CA LEU A 156 3.14 6.01 -11.33
C LEU A 156 2.30 6.87 -12.28
N VAL A 157 0.97 6.80 -12.16
CA VAL A 157 0.04 7.41 -13.13
C VAL A 157 -0.16 8.88 -12.81
N THR A 158 -0.65 9.19 -11.62
CA THR A 158 -1.08 10.55 -11.27
C THR A 158 0.10 11.46 -10.93
N ARG A 159 1.10 10.96 -10.20
CA ARG A 159 2.22 11.80 -9.76
C ARG A 159 3.36 11.83 -10.76
N ALA A 160 3.84 10.68 -11.22
CA ALA A 160 4.92 10.61 -12.19
C ALA A 160 4.46 10.83 -13.64
N GLY A 161 3.22 10.45 -13.99
CA GLY A 161 2.76 10.44 -15.37
C GLY A 161 3.61 9.49 -16.22
N VAL A 162 3.73 8.23 -15.77
CA VAL A 162 4.51 7.18 -16.45
C VAL A 162 4.02 6.98 -17.87
N ARG A 163 4.95 6.76 -18.81
CA ARG A 163 4.68 6.57 -20.25
C ARG A 163 5.31 5.28 -20.73
N GLU A 164 4.80 4.78 -21.84
CA GLU A 164 5.45 3.69 -22.58
C GLU A 164 6.89 4.08 -22.92
N GLY A 165 7.82 3.14 -22.68
CA GLY A 165 9.25 3.32 -22.90
C GLY A 165 10.01 4.03 -21.77
N ASP A 166 9.33 4.66 -20.78
CA ASP A 166 10.01 5.23 -19.61
C ASP A 166 10.87 4.15 -18.90
N VAL A 167 12.05 4.52 -18.45
CA VAL A 167 12.87 3.71 -17.55
C VAL A 167 12.43 3.98 -16.11
N VAL A 168 11.85 2.97 -15.46
CA VAL A 168 11.33 3.06 -14.09
C VAL A 168 12.22 2.26 -13.15
N LEU A 169 12.77 2.92 -12.12
CA LEU A 169 13.51 2.27 -11.03
C LEU A 169 12.61 2.17 -9.80
N VAL A 170 12.32 0.95 -9.35
CA VAL A 170 11.51 0.68 -8.16
C VAL A 170 12.40 0.27 -6.99
N LEU A 171 12.42 1.05 -5.91
CA LEU A 171 13.16 0.71 -4.69
C LEU A 171 12.43 -0.40 -3.94
N ALA A 172 13.19 -1.30 -3.30
CA ALA A 172 12.69 -2.41 -2.49
C ALA A 172 11.55 -3.20 -3.21
N GLY A 173 11.83 -3.72 -4.40
CA GLY A 173 10.86 -4.40 -5.28
C GLY A 173 10.12 -5.59 -4.65
N GLY A 174 10.66 -6.18 -3.58
CA GLY A 174 9.99 -7.25 -2.81
C GLY A 174 9.01 -6.76 -1.74
N SER A 175 8.83 -5.44 -1.56
CA SER A 175 7.83 -4.89 -0.64
C SER A 175 6.42 -4.92 -1.23
N GLY A 176 5.40 -4.63 -0.41
CA GLY A 176 4.02 -4.54 -0.87
C GLY A 176 3.84 -3.50 -2.00
N VAL A 177 4.33 -2.27 -1.82
CA VAL A 177 4.25 -1.21 -2.84
C VAL A 177 5.21 -1.52 -4.00
N GLY A 178 6.43 -2.04 -3.72
CA GLY A 178 7.41 -2.34 -4.75
C GLY A 178 6.93 -3.38 -5.77
N GLN A 179 6.35 -4.49 -5.30
CA GLN A 179 5.82 -5.52 -6.20
C GLN A 179 4.62 -5.00 -7.03
N ALA A 180 3.80 -4.13 -6.47
CA ALA A 180 2.70 -3.50 -7.19
C ALA A 180 3.22 -2.51 -8.25
N ALA A 181 4.22 -1.69 -7.89
CA ALA A 181 4.82 -0.72 -8.81
C ALA A 181 5.51 -1.38 -10.00
N ILE A 182 6.23 -2.50 -9.79
CA ILE A 182 6.86 -3.26 -10.89
C ILE A 182 5.80 -3.74 -11.88
N GLN A 183 4.74 -4.37 -11.39
CA GLN A 183 3.68 -4.91 -12.25
C GLN A 183 2.91 -3.82 -13.00
N LEU A 184 2.58 -2.71 -12.31
CA LEU A 184 1.86 -1.59 -12.94
C LEU A 184 2.75 -0.85 -13.95
N ALA A 185 4.01 -0.54 -13.63
CA ALA A 185 4.92 0.12 -14.55
C ALA A 185 5.09 -0.70 -15.84
N ARG A 186 5.26 -2.02 -15.70
CA ARG A 186 5.31 -2.94 -16.83
C ARG A 186 4.00 -2.96 -17.63
N HIS A 187 2.84 -2.93 -16.93
CA HIS A 187 1.53 -2.86 -17.59
C HIS A 187 1.40 -1.61 -18.48
N PHE A 188 1.98 -0.49 -18.06
CA PHE A 188 2.02 0.75 -18.83
C PHE A 188 3.15 0.82 -19.88
N GLY A 189 3.84 -0.28 -20.14
CA GLY A 189 4.86 -0.37 -21.20
C GLY A 189 6.22 0.21 -20.81
N ALA A 190 6.47 0.48 -19.52
CA ALA A 190 7.75 0.96 -19.05
C ALA A 190 8.80 -0.17 -18.99
N ARG A 191 10.09 0.19 -19.15
CA ARG A 191 11.24 -0.64 -18.83
C ARG A 191 11.50 -0.59 -17.34
N VAL A 192 11.39 -1.71 -16.65
CA VAL A 192 11.41 -1.73 -15.19
C VAL A 192 12.72 -2.29 -14.67
N PHE A 193 13.35 -1.53 -13.77
CA PHE A 193 14.49 -1.93 -12.96
C PHE A 193 14.10 -1.87 -11.49
N ALA A 194 14.71 -2.69 -10.65
CA ALA A 194 14.37 -2.68 -9.22
C ALA A 194 15.61 -2.81 -8.33
N THR A 195 15.45 -2.45 -7.06
CA THR A 195 16.40 -2.86 -6.03
C THR A 195 15.77 -3.87 -5.09
N SER A 196 16.55 -4.82 -4.59
CA SER A 196 16.14 -5.72 -3.52
C SER A 196 17.34 -6.26 -2.75
N ALA A 197 17.08 -6.93 -1.62
CA ALA A 197 18.09 -7.78 -1.00
C ALA A 197 18.41 -8.97 -1.93
N PRO A 198 19.66 -9.50 -1.90
CA PRO A 198 20.08 -10.57 -2.81
C PRO A 198 19.17 -11.79 -2.82
N GLU A 199 18.71 -12.23 -1.65
CA GLU A 199 17.83 -13.42 -1.49
C GLU A 199 16.44 -13.23 -2.10
N LYS A 200 16.05 -11.98 -2.41
CA LYS A 200 14.77 -11.62 -3.04
C LYS A 200 14.89 -11.29 -4.52
N ALA A 201 16.12 -11.25 -5.07
CA ALA A 201 16.39 -10.72 -6.40
C ALA A 201 15.69 -11.52 -7.52
N ASP A 202 15.73 -12.85 -7.49
CA ASP A 202 15.12 -13.69 -8.52
C ASP A 202 13.58 -13.57 -8.50
N ARG A 203 12.98 -13.54 -7.31
CA ARG A 203 11.54 -13.31 -7.16
C ARG A 203 11.13 -11.92 -7.66
N THR A 204 11.97 -10.89 -7.40
CA THR A 204 11.74 -9.52 -7.90
C THR A 204 11.85 -9.47 -9.42
N ARG A 205 12.84 -10.15 -10.01
CA ARG A 205 12.99 -10.26 -11.48
C ARG A 205 11.78 -10.95 -12.11
N ALA A 206 11.25 -11.99 -11.47
CA ALA A 206 10.07 -12.72 -11.96
C ALA A 206 8.80 -11.86 -12.02
N LEU A 207 8.73 -10.73 -11.30
CA LEU A 207 7.64 -9.75 -11.42
C LEU A 207 7.71 -8.93 -12.71
N GLY A 208 8.84 -8.98 -13.42
CA GLY A 208 9.05 -8.33 -14.71
C GLY A 208 10.08 -7.21 -14.71
N ALA A 209 10.96 -7.13 -13.71
CA ALA A 209 12.10 -6.24 -13.73
C ALA A 209 13.19 -6.79 -14.70
N GLU A 210 13.73 -5.94 -15.60
CA GLU A 210 14.81 -6.29 -16.53
C GLU A 210 16.10 -6.63 -15.76
N ALA A 211 16.40 -5.84 -14.72
CA ALA A 211 17.48 -6.13 -13.81
C ALA A 211 17.10 -5.75 -12.37
N VAL A 212 17.73 -6.42 -11.41
CA VAL A 212 17.56 -6.17 -9.98
C VAL A 212 18.93 -5.94 -9.37
N PHE A 213 19.11 -4.78 -8.73
CA PHE A 213 20.34 -4.37 -8.11
C PHE A 213 20.29 -4.64 -6.61
N ASP A 214 21.45 -4.99 -6.03
CA ASP A 214 21.54 -5.16 -4.57
C ASP A 214 21.26 -3.83 -3.87
N HIS A 215 20.24 -3.84 -3.02
CA HIS A 215 19.75 -2.67 -2.30
C HIS A 215 20.80 -2.08 -1.33
N TYR A 216 21.67 -2.93 -0.79
CA TYR A 216 22.63 -2.58 0.26
C TYR A 216 24.04 -2.37 -0.28
N ALA A 217 24.56 -3.31 -1.05
CA ALA A 217 25.95 -3.36 -1.46
C ALA A 217 26.26 -2.57 -2.74
N ALA A 218 25.30 -2.46 -3.66
CA ALA A 218 25.53 -1.80 -4.94
C ALA A 218 25.24 -0.30 -4.89
N ASP A 219 26.04 0.49 -5.63
CA ASP A 219 25.65 1.84 -6.03
C ASP A 219 24.63 1.73 -7.20
N PHE A 220 23.38 1.45 -6.87
CA PHE A 220 22.34 1.24 -7.86
C PHE A 220 22.15 2.45 -8.80
N ALA A 221 22.58 3.65 -8.41
CA ALA A 221 22.57 4.82 -9.29
C ALA A 221 23.59 4.70 -10.45
N LYS A 222 24.73 4.03 -10.20
CA LYS A 222 25.68 3.71 -11.27
C LYS A 222 25.20 2.51 -12.09
N GLU A 223 24.64 1.50 -11.42
CA GLU A 223 24.16 0.30 -12.07
C GLU A 223 23.04 0.59 -13.08
N ILE A 224 22.04 1.42 -12.70
CA ILE A 224 20.95 1.78 -13.63
C ILE A 224 21.49 2.57 -14.83
N LYS A 225 22.44 3.48 -14.63
CA LYS A 225 23.06 4.22 -15.74
C LYS A 225 23.81 3.28 -16.68
N ARG A 226 24.56 2.30 -16.13
CA ARG A 226 25.25 1.30 -16.96
C ARG A 226 24.27 0.46 -17.75
N ALA A 227 23.14 0.04 -17.14
CA ALA A 227 22.12 -0.78 -17.79
C ALA A 227 21.27 -0.02 -18.82
N THR A 228 21.38 1.32 -18.85
CA THR A 228 20.62 2.19 -19.74
C THR A 228 21.53 3.09 -20.60
N ASP A 229 22.75 2.64 -20.91
CA ASP A 229 23.73 3.34 -21.76
C ASP A 229 23.96 4.81 -21.34
N GLY A 230 24.00 5.07 -20.02
CA GLY A 230 24.22 6.38 -19.42
C GLY A 230 22.98 7.21 -19.18
N HIS A 231 21.80 6.78 -19.64
CA HIS A 231 20.54 7.54 -19.51
C HIS A 231 20.12 7.71 -18.02
N GLY A 232 19.96 6.62 -17.29
CA GLY A 232 19.42 6.61 -15.93
C GLY A 232 17.93 6.29 -15.90
N ALA A 233 17.24 6.68 -14.83
CA ALA A 233 15.80 6.44 -14.65
C ALA A 233 14.97 7.68 -14.97
N ASP A 234 13.95 7.56 -15.81
CA ASP A 234 12.95 8.60 -16.03
C ASP A 234 12.03 8.77 -14.81
N VAL A 235 11.75 7.66 -14.12
CA VAL A 235 10.95 7.65 -12.90
C VAL A 235 11.63 6.79 -11.84
N VAL A 236 11.72 7.32 -10.61
CA VAL A 236 12.13 6.57 -9.42
C VAL A 236 10.96 6.49 -8.46
N ILE A 237 10.55 5.27 -8.10
CA ILE A 237 9.54 4.98 -7.08
C ILE A 237 10.26 4.72 -5.75
N GLU A 238 10.18 5.72 -4.86
CA GLU A 238 10.90 5.78 -3.60
C GLU A 238 9.93 5.63 -2.41
N HIS A 239 10.24 4.75 -1.47
CA HIS A 239 9.48 4.58 -0.23
C HIS A 239 10.37 4.09 0.93
N VAL A 240 11.67 4.11 0.71
CA VAL A 240 12.67 3.69 1.70
C VAL A 240 13.14 4.86 2.55
N GLY A 241 13.42 6.01 1.91
CA GLY A 241 13.75 7.25 2.60
C GLY A 241 15.25 7.49 2.73
N GLU A 242 15.69 7.93 3.91
CA GLU A 242 17.04 8.45 4.17
C GLU A 242 18.17 7.57 3.61
N ALA A 243 18.12 6.27 3.84
CA ALA A 243 19.19 5.34 3.44
C ALA A 243 19.41 5.23 1.91
N THR A 244 18.42 5.60 1.10
CA THR A 244 18.46 5.46 -0.38
C THR A 244 18.36 6.79 -1.11
N TRP A 245 17.93 7.85 -0.45
CA TRP A 245 17.53 9.12 -1.05
C TRP A 245 18.58 9.71 -2.01
N GLU A 246 19.82 9.87 -1.56
CA GLU A 246 20.90 10.44 -2.38
C GLU A 246 21.12 9.60 -3.66
N ARG A 247 21.19 8.28 -3.52
CA ARG A 247 21.35 7.37 -4.67
C ARG A 247 20.14 7.41 -5.59
N SER A 248 18.93 7.51 -5.04
CA SER A 248 17.68 7.64 -5.81
C SER A 248 17.66 8.91 -6.66
N VAL A 249 18.08 10.04 -6.11
CA VAL A 249 18.21 11.31 -6.87
C VAL A 249 19.29 11.20 -7.94
N ARG A 250 20.46 10.60 -7.64
CA ARG A 250 21.54 10.41 -8.61
C ARG A 250 21.19 9.43 -9.73
N ALA A 251 20.27 8.50 -9.48
CA ALA A 251 19.81 7.53 -10.47
C ALA A 251 18.97 8.15 -11.60
N LEU A 252 18.35 9.31 -11.35
CA LEU A 252 17.46 9.95 -12.31
C LEU A 252 18.18 10.35 -13.61
N ALA A 253 17.47 10.27 -14.71
CA ALA A 253 17.81 10.88 -16.00
C ALA A 253 17.62 12.41 -15.96
N PHE A 254 18.04 13.12 -17.02
CA PHE A 254 17.68 14.53 -17.20
C PHE A 254 16.15 14.66 -17.33
N GLY A 255 15.53 15.60 -16.62
CA GLY A 255 14.08 15.77 -16.57
C GLY A 255 13.35 14.66 -15.79
N GLY A 256 14.10 13.77 -15.11
CA GLY A 256 13.55 12.65 -14.37
C GLY A 256 12.70 13.05 -13.15
N ARG A 257 11.83 12.16 -12.74
CA ARG A 257 10.82 12.35 -11.69
C ARG A 257 11.02 11.33 -10.57
N LEU A 258 11.26 11.78 -9.34
CA LEU A 258 11.26 10.92 -8.17
C LEU A 258 9.94 11.10 -7.43
N VAL A 259 9.24 10.00 -7.16
CA VAL A 259 8.00 10.02 -6.37
C VAL A 259 8.22 9.26 -5.08
N THR A 260 7.94 9.91 -3.94
CA THR A 260 8.06 9.28 -2.62
C THR A 260 6.72 9.20 -1.91
N CYS A 261 6.43 8.03 -1.30
CA CYS A 261 5.23 7.81 -0.49
C CYS A 261 5.55 7.29 0.92
N GLY A 262 6.80 7.18 1.28
CA GLY A 262 7.22 6.62 2.57
C GLY A 262 8.68 6.90 2.88
N ALA A 263 9.03 6.69 4.15
CA ALA A 263 10.37 6.96 4.68
C ALA A 263 10.70 5.98 5.83
N THR A 264 10.75 4.68 5.50
CA THR A 264 10.89 3.60 6.49
C THR A 264 12.27 3.52 7.15
N THR A 265 13.28 4.23 6.60
CA THR A 265 14.65 4.27 7.14
C THR A 265 15.03 5.61 7.77
N GLY A 266 14.14 6.60 7.74
CA GLY A 266 14.36 7.94 8.28
C GLY A 266 13.62 9.00 7.48
N PHE A 267 13.24 10.09 8.16
CA PHE A 267 12.38 11.16 7.60
C PHE A 267 13.15 12.35 7.04
N ALA A 268 14.45 12.47 7.34
CA ALA A 268 15.29 13.57 6.92
C ALA A 268 16.28 13.13 5.83
N ALA A 269 16.38 13.90 4.75
CA ALA A 269 17.31 13.63 3.68
C ALA A 269 17.89 14.93 3.11
N THR A 270 19.17 14.91 2.72
CA THR A 270 19.85 16.04 2.11
C THR A 270 19.70 16.00 0.58
N LEU A 271 19.54 17.17 -0.02
CA LEU A 271 19.47 17.34 -1.48
C LEU A 271 20.51 18.40 -1.91
N ASP A 272 21.38 18.03 -2.87
CA ASP A 272 22.18 19.02 -3.60
C ASP A 272 21.31 19.71 -4.64
N LEU A 273 21.00 20.98 -4.38
CA LEU A 273 20.11 21.75 -5.27
C LEU A 273 20.68 21.94 -6.68
N ARG A 274 22.01 21.84 -6.85
CA ARG A 274 22.64 21.87 -8.18
C ARG A 274 22.21 20.70 -9.03
N HIS A 275 22.07 19.50 -8.44
CA HIS A 275 21.53 18.34 -9.14
C HIS A 275 20.07 18.58 -9.55
N LEU A 276 19.26 19.19 -8.67
CA LEU A 276 17.85 19.46 -8.95
C LEU A 276 17.68 20.39 -10.16
N PHE A 277 18.29 21.60 -10.11
CA PHE A 277 18.03 22.59 -11.18
C PHE A 277 18.82 22.29 -12.45
N ALA A 278 20.09 21.89 -12.38
CA ALA A 278 20.90 21.66 -13.58
C ALA A 278 20.40 20.47 -14.41
N ARG A 279 19.79 19.48 -13.77
CA ARG A 279 19.21 18.31 -14.44
C ARG A 279 17.70 18.39 -14.61
N GLN A 280 17.08 19.51 -14.21
CA GLN A 280 15.63 19.76 -14.31
C GLN A 280 14.78 18.65 -13.68
N LEU A 281 15.17 18.18 -12.49
CA LEU A 281 14.51 17.06 -11.82
C LEU A 281 13.20 17.51 -11.16
N SER A 282 12.25 16.57 -11.02
CA SER A 282 11.02 16.74 -10.24
C SER A 282 11.03 15.79 -9.04
N LEU A 283 10.87 16.34 -7.83
CA LEU A 283 10.72 15.56 -6.60
C LEU A 283 9.28 15.71 -6.12
N LEU A 284 8.55 14.62 -6.08
CA LEU A 284 7.10 14.58 -5.92
C LEU A 284 6.71 13.77 -4.67
N GLY A 285 5.93 14.37 -3.77
CA GLY A 285 5.27 13.66 -2.70
C GLY A 285 4.04 12.90 -3.21
N SER A 286 3.76 11.76 -2.62
CA SER A 286 2.57 10.95 -2.88
C SER A 286 2.02 10.42 -1.56
N TYR A 287 0.71 10.47 -1.38
CA TYR A 287 0.04 9.91 -0.21
C TYR A 287 -1.21 9.16 -0.62
N MET A 288 -1.22 7.85 -0.34
CA MET A 288 -2.31 6.96 -0.76
C MET A 288 -2.64 7.12 -2.26
N GLY A 289 -3.89 7.35 -2.60
CA GLY A 289 -4.38 7.64 -3.94
C GLY A 289 -5.80 8.20 -3.90
N ARG A 290 -6.29 8.66 -5.05
CA ARG A 290 -7.66 9.13 -5.20
C ARG A 290 -8.64 7.98 -5.07
N PHE A 291 -9.84 8.28 -4.63
CA PHE A 291 -10.88 7.26 -4.45
C PHE A 291 -11.18 6.50 -5.76
N SER A 292 -11.25 7.21 -6.90
CA SER A 292 -11.50 6.61 -8.21
C SER A 292 -10.37 5.69 -8.69
N GLU A 293 -9.12 5.97 -8.31
CA GLU A 293 -7.95 5.24 -8.83
C GLU A 293 -7.94 3.75 -8.45
N LEU A 294 -8.50 3.39 -7.28
CA LEU A 294 -8.63 1.97 -6.94
C LEU A 294 -9.66 1.28 -7.85
N SER A 295 -10.76 1.96 -8.19
CA SER A 295 -11.75 1.44 -9.13
C SER A 295 -11.19 1.32 -10.55
N GLU A 296 -10.27 2.22 -10.93
CA GLU A 296 -9.55 2.17 -12.21
C GLU A 296 -8.52 1.03 -12.24
N ALA A 297 -7.86 0.75 -11.12
CA ALA A 297 -6.88 -0.32 -11.00
C ALA A 297 -7.49 -1.73 -10.82
N ALA A 298 -8.66 -1.83 -10.18
CA ALA A 298 -9.30 -3.11 -9.83
C ALA A 298 -9.53 -4.05 -11.04
N PRO A 299 -9.91 -3.57 -12.25
CA PRO A 299 -10.03 -4.43 -13.43
C PRO A 299 -8.73 -5.17 -13.77
N LEU A 300 -7.55 -4.61 -13.47
CA LEU A 300 -6.28 -5.29 -13.73
C LEU A 300 -6.11 -6.55 -12.86
N LEU A 301 -6.58 -6.50 -11.60
CA LEU A 301 -6.65 -7.66 -10.73
C LEU A 301 -7.68 -8.66 -11.25
N PHE A 302 -8.88 -8.18 -11.60
CA PHE A 302 -9.98 -9.03 -12.02
C PHE A 302 -9.66 -9.78 -13.31
N ASP A 303 -8.96 -9.15 -14.24
CA ASP A 303 -8.54 -9.76 -15.52
C ASP A 303 -7.22 -10.56 -15.40
N GLY A 304 -6.62 -10.61 -14.22
CA GLY A 304 -5.36 -11.31 -13.99
C GLY A 304 -4.13 -10.66 -14.62
N ARG A 305 -4.24 -9.39 -15.05
CA ARG A 305 -3.11 -8.61 -15.62
C ARG A 305 -2.08 -8.21 -14.56
N VAL A 306 -2.52 -8.08 -13.31
CA VAL A 306 -1.65 -7.95 -12.14
C VAL A 306 -2.13 -8.92 -11.06
N LYS A 307 -1.20 -9.36 -10.21
CA LYS A 307 -1.50 -10.29 -9.12
C LYS A 307 -0.72 -9.89 -7.87
N PRO A 308 -1.40 -9.56 -6.75
CA PRO A 308 -0.72 -9.31 -5.49
C PRO A 308 0.12 -10.52 -5.08
N VAL A 309 1.35 -10.27 -4.70
CA VAL A 309 2.22 -11.33 -4.19
C VAL A 309 1.93 -11.54 -2.72
N ILE A 310 1.53 -12.75 -2.37
CA ILE A 310 1.28 -13.17 -0.99
C ILE A 310 2.53 -13.87 -0.47
N ASP A 311 3.07 -13.35 0.62
CA ASP A 311 4.19 -13.97 1.33
C ASP A 311 3.71 -15.13 2.20
N LYS A 312 2.77 -14.82 3.08
CA LYS A 312 2.16 -15.81 3.99
C LYS A 312 0.80 -15.32 4.49
N ALA A 313 -0.14 -16.25 4.64
CA ALA A 313 -1.37 -16.05 5.37
C ALA A 313 -1.25 -16.61 6.80
N PHE A 314 -1.86 -15.91 7.76
CA PHE A 314 -1.93 -16.30 9.17
C PHE A 314 -3.38 -16.22 9.63
N PRO A 315 -3.81 -17.06 10.56
CA PRO A 315 -5.11 -16.86 11.21
C PRO A 315 -5.12 -15.53 11.99
N LEU A 316 -6.27 -14.90 12.11
CA LEU A 316 -6.42 -13.63 12.85
C LEU A 316 -5.81 -13.69 14.26
N SER A 317 -5.95 -14.82 14.97
CA SER A 317 -5.38 -15.03 16.31
C SER A 317 -3.85 -14.95 16.36
N GLU A 318 -3.17 -15.08 15.22
CA GLU A 318 -1.71 -15.01 15.08
C GLU A 318 -1.23 -13.66 14.54
N ALA A 319 -2.03 -12.61 14.63
CA ALA A 319 -1.67 -11.26 14.13
C ALA A 319 -0.36 -10.72 14.75
N ALA A 320 -0.04 -11.10 15.99
CA ALA A 320 1.22 -10.75 16.63
C ALA A 320 2.43 -11.35 15.87
N GLU A 321 2.34 -12.61 15.44
CA GLU A 321 3.38 -13.26 14.66
C GLU A 321 3.47 -12.69 13.23
N ALA A 322 2.33 -12.40 12.62
CA ALA A 322 2.27 -11.73 11.33
C ALA A 322 2.95 -10.36 11.35
N GLN A 323 2.69 -9.54 12.38
CA GLN A 323 3.37 -8.25 12.56
C GLN A 323 4.87 -8.41 12.85
N ARG A 324 5.27 -9.39 13.66
CA ARG A 324 6.71 -9.69 13.92
C ARG A 324 7.43 -10.02 12.62
N ARG A 325 6.85 -10.85 11.75
CA ARG A 325 7.41 -11.17 10.43
C ARG A 325 7.59 -9.90 9.56
N LEU A 326 6.63 -8.98 9.59
CA LEU A 326 6.71 -7.70 8.88
C LEU A 326 7.85 -6.81 9.43
N GLU A 327 7.97 -6.73 10.76
CA GLU A 327 9.04 -5.97 11.44
C GLU A 327 10.43 -6.47 11.09
N GLN A 328 10.61 -7.77 10.99
CA GLN A 328 11.86 -8.43 10.64
C GLN A 328 12.23 -8.29 9.15
N LYS A 329 11.35 -7.67 8.33
CA LYS A 329 11.54 -7.49 6.89
C LYS A 329 11.73 -8.81 6.13
N GLY A 330 11.27 -9.93 6.71
CA GLY A 330 11.39 -11.27 6.14
C GLY A 330 10.46 -11.55 4.95
N GLN A 331 9.41 -10.75 4.81
CA GLN A 331 8.36 -10.95 3.80
C GLN A 331 8.82 -10.60 2.36
N PHE A 332 8.15 -11.21 1.39
CA PHE A 332 8.17 -10.79 -0.01
C PHE A 332 6.73 -10.61 -0.51
N GLY A 333 6.31 -9.37 -0.71
CA GLY A 333 4.92 -9.03 -0.99
C GLY A 333 4.12 -8.74 0.28
N LYS A 334 2.88 -9.23 0.35
CA LYS A 334 1.92 -8.96 1.42
C LYS A 334 1.80 -10.14 2.39
N ILE A 335 1.67 -9.84 3.66
CA ILE A 335 1.23 -10.76 4.70
C ILE A 335 -0.27 -10.54 4.89
N VAL A 336 -1.05 -11.59 5.06
CA VAL A 336 -2.51 -11.52 5.17
C VAL A 336 -2.97 -12.25 6.42
N LEU A 337 -3.95 -11.69 7.12
CA LEU A 337 -4.70 -12.38 8.17
C LEU A 337 -5.97 -12.96 7.54
N GLU A 338 -6.18 -14.25 7.73
CA GLU A 338 -7.43 -14.93 7.41
C GLU A 338 -8.33 -14.93 8.64
N VAL A 339 -9.56 -14.49 8.45
CA VAL A 339 -10.57 -14.47 9.49
C VAL A 339 -11.51 -15.65 9.27
N ALA A 340 -11.43 -16.62 10.17
CA ALA A 340 -12.30 -17.81 10.08
C ALA A 340 -13.77 -17.37 10.14
N GLY A 341 -14.57 -17.79 9.16
CA GLY A 341 -16.01 -17.59 9.23
C GLY A 341 -16.63 -18.49 10.30
N THR A 342 -17.31 -17.91 11.26
CA THR A 342 -18.30 -18.61 12.08
C THR A 342 -19.59 -18.77 11.30
#